data_1ccea4b36687ee301337d2b841758470
#
_entry.id   1ccea4b36687ee301337d2b841758470
#
_cell.length_a   1.000
_cell.length_b   1.000
_cell.length_c   1.000
_cell.angle_alpha   90.00
_cell.angle_beta   90.00
_cell.angle_gamma   90.00
#
_symmetry.space_group_name_H-M   'P 1'
#
loop_
_entity.id
_entity.type
_entity.pdbx_description
1 polymer ?
#
loop_
_entity_poly.entity_id
_entity_poly.type
_entity_poly.pdbx_seq_one_letter_code
_entity_poly.pdbx_strand_id
1 'polypeptide(L)'
;MGKYFGTDGFRGEANKELTADHAYRVGRFLGWYYGECKRRNGDHTRPRIVIGKDTRRSSYMFEYSLVGGLTASGADAYLLHVTTTPSVAFVARLDGFDCGIMISASHNPYYDNGIKLINGQGEKMDEDTIALVEAYLDGHLECFGETWDEIPFAHQEQIGCTVDDVSGRNRYVGYLISLGLYSFRGRRIALDCANGSSWNIAKAVFDALGATTLVINAEPNGLNINRDAGSTHIGGLQKFVVENHCDVGFAFDGDADRCLCVDETGMEITGDHILFICGRHMKQTGELLGNTVVATVMSNLGLFRALDDLGIASAKTAVGDKYVYEYMTKNNCRLGGEQSGHIIFSKYASTGDGILTSLKVMEVMCAAKKTLHQLASDLTIYPQKLINVRVKDKKAAQADAKVQEAIRAAEEKLGDTGRVLVRESGTEPLVRVMVEARDAALCAQCCEEIAQTIRAQGWAL
;
A
#
# COMPACT_ATOMS: atom_id res chain seq x y z
N MET A 1 -4.30 11.49 13.61
CA MET A 1 -3.05 10.72 13.47
C MET A 1 -2.44 10.58 14.84
N GLY A 2 -2.04 9.39 15.21
CA GLY A 2 -1.35 9.11 16.45
C GLY A 2 0.05 9.71 16.52
N LYS A 3 0.69 9.56 17.66
CA LYS A 3 2.07 10.05 17.91
C LYS A 3 3.11 9.17 17.20
N TYR A 4 2.88 7.85 17.16
CA TYR A 4 3.79 6.86 16.60
C TYR A 4 3.25 6.25 15.31
N PHE A 5 1.95 5.93 15.25
CA PHE A 5 1.33 5.29 14.11
C PHE A 5 0.73 6.31 13.15
N GLY A 6 1.25 6.33 11.92
CA GLY A 6 0.66 7.03 10.79
C GLY A 6 -0.43 6.19 10.10
N THR A 7 -0.87 6.62 8.91
CA THR A 7 -1.86 5.89 8.09
C THR A 7 -1.39 4.50 7.64
N ASP A 8 -0.09 4.22 7.70
CA ASP A 8 0.51 2.97 7.20
C ASP A 8 1.51 2.38 8.21
N GLY A 9 1.14 2.37 9.48
CA GLY A 9 1.91 1.80 10.58
C GLY A 9 2.88 2.78 11.27
N PHE A 10 3.64 2.25 12.22
CA PHE A 10 4.71 2.98 12.89
C PHE A 10 5.98 2.87 12.05
N ARG A 11 6.39 3.96 11.42
CA ARG A 11 7.57 4.03 10.55
C ARG A 11 8.63 4.97 11.10
N GLY A 12 9.89 4.63 10.87
CA GLY A 12 11.03 5.48 11.20
C GLY A 12 12.36 4.84 10.86
N GLU A 13 13.44 5.63 10.97
CA GLU A 13 14.79 5.12 10.86
C GLU A 13 15.07 4.10 11.99
N ALA A 14 15.54 2.91 11.61
CA ALA A 14 15.72 1.80 12.53
C ALA A 14 16.76 2.14 13.62
N ASN A 15 16.42 1.89 14.89
CA ASN A 15 17.18 2.21 16.10
C ASN A 15 17.41 3.71 16.34
N LYS A 16 16.63 4.57 15.69
CA LYS A 16 16.63 6.00 15.95
C LYS A 16 15.23 6.48 16.33
N GLU A 17 14.26 6.37 15.42
CA GLU A 17 12.87 6.72 15.64
C GLU A 17 12.04 5.49 16.00
N LEU A 18 12.27 4.36 15.31
CA LEU A 18 11.69 3.07 15.60
C LEU A 18 12.78 2.15 16.17
N THR A 19 12.67 1.79 17.45
CA THR A 19 13.69 1.03 18.18
C THR A 19 13.23 -0.42 18.45
N ALA A 20 14.19 -1.28 18.80
CA ALA A 20 13.93 -2.65 19.26
C ALA A 20 13.03 -2.67 20.51
N ASP A 21 13.18 -1.67 21.41
CA ASP A 21 12.31 -1.52 22.58
C ASP A 21 10.87 -1.23 22.20
N HIS A 22 10.64 -0.32 21.25
CA HIS A 22 9.29 -0.07 20.72
C HIS A 22 8.65 -1.37 20.20
N ALA A 23 9.39 -2.15 19.42
CA ALA A 23 8.90 -3.43 18.88
C ALA A 23 8.59 -4.44 20.02
N TYR A 24 9.47 -4.56 21.01
CA TYR A 24 9.24 -5.41 22.17
C TYR A 24 7.97 -4.99 22.92
N ARG A 25 7.79 -3.69 23.18
CA ARG A 25 6.60 -3.17 23.88
C ARG A 25 5.32 -3.34 23.07
N VAL A 26 5.36 -3.13 21.74
CA VAL A 26 4.21 -3.45 20.86
C VAL A 26 3.85 -4.94 20.99
N GLY A 27 4.82 -5.84 20.96
CA GLY A 27 4.60 -7.28 21.19
C GLY A 27 4.00 -7.56 22.57
N ARG A 28 4.54 -6.93 23.63
CA ARG A 28 4.01 -7.04 25.00
C ARG A 28 2.52 -6.67 25.04
N PHE A 29 2.18 -5.50 24.50
CA PHE A 29 0.80 -5.03 24.49
C PHE A 29 -0.12 -5.99 23.74
N LEU A 30 0.21 -6.36 22.51
CA LEU A 30 -0.67 -7.19 21.70
C LEU A 30 -0.90 -8.58 22.32
N GLY A 31 0.16 -9.21 22.85
CA GLY A 31 0.03 -10.49 23.54
C GLY A 31 -0.91 -10.45 24.73
N TRP A 32 -0.76 -9.43 25.58
CA TRP A 32 -1.63 -9.21 26.74
C TRP A 32 -3.04 -8.81 26.32
N TYR A 33 -3.20 -7.85 25.44
CA TYR A 33 -4.49 -7.29 25.03
C TYR A 33 -5.42 -8.37 24.46
N TYR A 34 -4.94 -9.15 23.51
CA TYR A 34 -5.73 -10.24 22.93
C TYR A 34 -6.00 -11.36 23.95
N GLY A 35 -5.07 -11.62 24.85
CA GLY A 35 -5.28 -12.55 25.98
C GLY A 35 -6.42 -12.08 26.89
N GLU A 36 -6.45 -10.81 27.25
CA GLU A 36 -7.52 -10.22 28.06
C GLU A 36 -8.86 -10.18 27.32
N CYS A 37 -8.87 -9.82 26.03
CA CYS A 37 -10.07 -9.87 25.21
C CYS A 37 -10.68 -11.27 25.18
N LYS A 38 -9.87 -12.31 24.95
CA LYS A 38 -10.31 -13.71 24.94
C LYS A 38 -10.84 -14.13 26.32
N ARG A 39 -10.09 -13.89 27.38
CA ARG A 39 -10.46 -14.26 28.74
C ARG A 39 -11.79 -13.61 29.17
N ARG A 40 -12.00 -12.34 28.84
CA ARG A 40 -13.25 -11.62 29.16
C ARG A 40 -14.45 -12.15 28.37
N ASN A 41 -14.20 -12.75 27.21
CA ASN A 41 -15.23 -13.40 26.39
C ASN A 41 -15.41 -14.91 26.74
N GLY A 42 -14.74 -15.40 27.78
CA GLY A 42 -14.82 -16.81 28.20
C GLY A 42 -13.98 -17.77 27.33
N ASP A 43 -13.15 -17.25 26.43
CA ASP A 43 -12.19 -18.02 25.66
C ASP A 43 -10.85 -18.04 26.42
N HIS A 44 -10.39 -19.21 26.78
CA HIS A 44 -9.12 -19.42 27.49
C HIS A 44 -8.00 -19.93 26.60
N THR A 45 -8.21 -19.92 25.29
CA THR A 45 -7.13 -20.27 24.32
C THR A 45 -6.11 -19.14 24.25
N ARG A 46 -4.87 -19.48 23.94
CA ARG A 46 -3.80 -18.49 23.79
C ARG A 46 -4.03 -17.60 22.58
N PRO A 47 -3.70 -16.30 22.66
CA PRO A 47 -3.65 -15.46 21.49
C PRO A 47 -2.63 -15.99 20.48
N ARG A 48 -3.00 -15.95 19.21
CA ARG A 48 -2.17 -16.39 18.09
C ARG A 48 -1.91 -15.19 17.20
N ILE A 49 -0.64 -14.81 17.07
CA ILE A 49 -0.23 -13.63 16.31
C ILE A 49 0.69 -14.08 15.18
N VAL A 50 0.34 -13.74 13.95
CA VAL A 50 1.17 -14.06 12.77
C VAL A 50 2.06 -12.89 12.39
N ILE A 51 3.34 -13.17 12.10
CA ILE A 51 4.35 -12.14 11.80
C ILE A 51 5.00 -12.44 10.45
N GLY A 52 4.99 -11.42 9.57
CA GLY A 52 5.78 -11.41 8.34
C GLY A 52 6.73 -10.23 8.34
N LYS A 53 7.76 -10.31 7.50
CA LYS A 53 8.76 -9.25 7.34
C LYS A 53 9.23 -9.12 5.90
N ASP A 54 9.73 -7.94 5.55
CA ASP A 54 10.46 -7.72 4.32
C ASP A 54 11.95 -8.13 4.46
N THR A 55 12.73 -7.83 3.45
CA THR A 55 14.13 -8.27 3.34
C THR A 55 15.13 -7.36 4.05
N ARG A 56 14.71 -6.28 4.72
CA ARG A 56 15.59 -5.34 5.43
C ARG A 56 16.38 -6.04 6.53
N ARG A 57 17.63 -5.64 6.70
CA ARG A 57 18.47 -6.18 7.79
C ARG A 57 17.82 -5.95 9.16
N SER A 58 17.24 -4.77 9.39
CA SER A 58 16.58 -4.41 10.64
C SER A 58 15.30 -5.19 10.90
N SER A 59 14.67 -5.78 9.88
CA SER A 59 13.44 -6.57 10.04
C SER A 59 13.64 -7.80 10.93
N TYR A 60 14.83 -8.40 10.91
CA TYR A 60 15.17 -9.51 11.81
C TYR A 60 15.23 -9.07 13.27
N MET A 61 15.84 -7.92 13.55
CA MET A 61 15.91 -7.37 14.90
C MET A 61 14.50 -7.07 15.45
N PHE A 62 13.65 -6.46 14.63
CA PHE A 62 12.28 -6.15 15.05
C PHE A 62 11.41 -7.41 15.21
N GLU A 63 11.59 -8.42 14.35
CA GLU A 63 10.90 -9.70 14.49
C GLU A 63 11.21 -10.36 15.84
N TYR A 64 12.49 -10.50 16.20
CA TYR A 64 12.87 -11.09 17.48
C TYR A 64 12.40 -10.28 18.68
N SER A 65 12.38 -8.95 18.56
CA SER A 65 11.89 -8.07 19.64
C SER A 65 10.38 -8.23 19.83
N LEU A 66 9.60 -8.24 18.75
CA LEU A 66 8.15 -8.51 18.77
C LEU A 66 7.84 -9.89 19.36
N VAL A 67 8.55 -10.92 18.89
CA VAL A 67 8.40 -12.30 19.40
C VAL A 67 8.66 -12.37 20.90
N GLY A 68 9.76 -11.75 21.37
CA GLY A 68 10.06 -11.69 22.79
C GLY A 68 8.94 -11.03 23.61
N GLY A 69 8.38 -9.92 23.10
CA GLY A 69 7.26 -9.24 23.75
C GLY A 69 5.98 -10.08 23.78
N LEU A 70 5.60 -10.68 22.65
CA LEU A 70 4.41 -11.54 22.51
C LEU A 70 4.48 -12.73 23.45
N THR A 71 5.56 -13.50 23.40
CA THR A 71 5.70 -14.70 24.20
C THR A 71 5.79 -14.41 25.70
N ALA A 72 6.45 -13.31 26.07
CA ALA A 72 6.49 -12.84 27.45
C ALA A 72 5.12 -12.40 27.99
N SER A 73 4.14 -12.15 27.13
CA SER A 73 2.76 -11.80 27.47
C SER A 73 1.76 -12.94 27.22
N GLY A 74 2.24 -14.16 26.94
CA GLY A 74 1.41 -15.36 26.83
C GLY A 74 0.81 -15.62 25.45
N ALA A 75 1.18 -14.87 24.42
CA ALA A 75 0.75 -15.13 23.05
C ALA A 75 1.73 -16.04 22.30
N ASP A 76 1.20 -16.86 21.40
CA ASP A 76 2.01 -17.64 20.48
C ASP A 76 2.30 -16.83 19.20
N ALA A 77 3.59 -16.76 18.83
CA ALA A 77 4.07 -16.01 17.68
C ALA A 77 4.34 -16.96 16.49
N TYR A 78 3.62 -16.77 15.39
CA TYR A 78 3.73 -17.57 14.17
C TYR A 78 4.52 -16.82 13.12
N LEU A 79 5.64 -17.38 12.67
CA LEU A 79 6.59 -16.71 11.79
C LEU A 79 6.44 -17.17 10.34
N LEU A 80 5.99 -16.28 9.47
CA LEU A 80 5.98 -16.49 8.02
C LEU A 80 7.34 -16.18 7.38
N HIS A 81 8.26 -15.60 8.14
CA HIS A 81 9.54 -15.08 7.67
C HIS A 81 9.39 -14.00 6.58
N VAL A 82 10.28 -14.00 5.57
CA VAL A 82 10.18 -13.02 4.47
C VAL A 82 8.96 -13.35 3.62
N THR A 83 7.99 -12.43 3.64
CA THR A 83 6.73 -12.52 2.92
C THR A 83 6.15 -11.13 2.66
N THR A 84 5.09 -11.05 1.86
CA THR A 84 4.44 -9.78 1.47
C THR A 84 3.39 -9.34 2.49
N THR A 85 3.08 -8.04 2.53
CA THR A 85 1.98 -7.51 3.37
C THR A 85 0.65 -8.22 3.09
N PRO A 86 0.21 -8.39 1.82
CA PRO A 86 -1.03 -9.13 1.54
C PRO A 86 -0.97 -10.61 1.96
N SER A 87 0.20 -11.24 1.99
CA SER A 87 0.36 -12.59 2.52
C SER A 87 0.03 -12.66 4.01
N VAL A 88 0.52 -11.70 4.81
CA VAL A 88 0.21 -11.63 6.24
C VAL A 88 -1.30 -11.42 6.45
N ALA A 89 -1.91 -10.49 5.72
CA ALA A 89 -3.34 -10.21 5.79
C ALA A 89 -4.18 -11.44 5.41
N PHE A 90 -3.78 -12.16 4.36
CA PHE A 90 -4.43 -13.38 3.91
C PHE A 90 -4.37 -14.47 4.97
N VAL A 91 -3.19 -14.75 5.53
CA VAL A 91 -2.98 -15.80 6.53
C VAL A 91 -3.69 -15.45 7.84
N ALA A 92 -3.63 -14.19 8.29
CA ALA A 92 -4.32 -13.74 9.48
C ALA A 92 -5.82 -14.08 9.41
N ARG A 93 -6.45 -13.75 8.28
CA ARG A 93 -7.87 -14.02 8.05
C ARG A 93 -8.19 -15.50 7.86
N LEU A 94 -7.40 -16.21 7.03
CA LEU A 94 -7.70 -17.59 6.64
C LEU A 94 -7.60 -18.55 7.83
N ASP A 95 -6.56 -18.39 8.64
CA ASP A 95 -6.25 -19.31 9.74
C ASP A 95 -6.79 -18.82 11.09
N GLY A 96 -7.56 -17.73 11.11
CA GLY A 96 -8.20 -17.18 12.30
C GLY A 96 -7.20 -16.75 13.37
N PHE A 97 -6.16 -16.02 12.99
CA PHE A 97 -5.26 -15.37 13.93
C PHE A 97 -5.96 -14.17 14.59
N ASP A 98 -5.59 -13.89 15.83
CA ASP A 98 -6.13 -12.72 16.55
C ASP A 98 -5.57 -11.42 15.96
N CYS A 99 -4.32 -11.43 15.48
CA CYS A 99 -3.64 -10.29 14.89
C CYS A 99 -2.56 -10.75 13.91
N GLY A 100 -2.31 -9.94 12.89
CA GLY A 100 -1.16 -10.02 12.01
C GLY A 100 -0.22 -8.83 12.19
N ILE A 101 1.06 -9.04 12.04
CA ILE A 101 2.09 -7.99 12.08
C ILE A 101 2.95 -8.09 10.84
N MET A 102 3.05 -7.00 10.08
CA MET A 102 4.02 -6.90 8.99
C MET A 102 5.13 -5.90 9.33
N ILE A 103 6.37 -6.38 9.25
CA ILE A 103 7.56 -5.58 9.50
C ILE A 103 8.10 -5.09 8.16
N SER A 104 7.76 -3.87 7.79
CA SER A 104 8.19 -3.22 6.55
C SER A 104 7.93 -1.72 6.56
N ALA A 105 8.78 -0.97 5.86
CA ALA A 105 8.53 0.42 5.49
C ALA A 105 8.21 0.58 4.00
N SER A 106 7.65 -0.47 3.35
CA SER A 106 7.20 -0.47 1.95
C SER A 106 8.32 0.03 1.00
N HIS A 107 8.11 1.16 0.34
CA HIS A 107 9.02 1.73 -0.67
C HIS A 107 10.16 2.59 -0.11
N ASN A 108 10.24 2.78 1.21
CA ASN A 108 11.31 3.56 1.83
C ASN A 108 12.69 2.90 1.68
N PRO A 109 13.80 3.66 1.83
CA PRO A 109 15.15 3.12 1.82
C PRO A 109 15.36 2.05 2.91
N TYR A 110 16.43 1.26 2.78
CA TYR A 110 16.71 0.11 3.64
C TYR A 110 16.92 0.45 5.13
N TYR A 111 17.33 1.67 5.44
CA TYR A 111 17.61 2.10 6.82
C TYR A 111 16.33 2.47 7.59
N ASP A 112 15.24 2.75 6.89
CA ASP A 112 13.91 2.86 7.50
C ASP A 112 13.31 1.48 7.70
N ASN A 113 12.40 1.36 8.68
CA ASN A 113 11.54 0.20 8.84
C ASN A 113 10.18 0.62 9.38
N GLY A 114 9.28 -0.35 9.52
CA GLY A 114 7.94 -0.09 10.04
C GLY A 114 7.31 -1.31 10.67
N ILE A 115 6.30 -1.07 11.48
CA ILE A 115 5.44 -2.11 12.07
C ILE A 115 4.00 -1.76 11.68
N LYS A 116 3.42 -2.60 10.83
CA LYS A 116 2.01 -2.52 10.40
C LYS A 116 1.20 -3.54 11.19
N LEU A 117 0.12 -3.11 11.83
CA LEU A 117 -0.77 -3.98 12.57
C LEU A 117 -2.01 -4.30 11.73
N ILE A 118 -2.38 -5.58 11.71
CA ILE A 118 -3.45 -6.16 10.91
C ILE A 118 -4.38 -6.90 11.86
N ASN A 119 -5.67 -6.68 11.78
CA ASN A 119 -6.65 -7.36 12.62
C ASN A 119 -6.90 -8.81 12.14
N GLY A 120 -7.63 -9.60 12.90
CA GLY A 120 -7.95 -10.98 12.56
C GLY A 120 -8.80 -11.15 11.30
N GLN A 121 -9.36 -10.07 10.74
CA GLN A 121 -10.06 -10.08 9.45
C GLN A 121 -9.12 -9.80 8.27
N GLY A 122 -7.83 -9.61 8.53
CA GLY A 122 -6.83 -9.27 7.52
C GLY A 122 -6.89 -7.82 7.07
N GLU A 123 -7.48 -6.93 7.86
CA GLU A 123 -7.61 -5.51 7.60
C GLU A 123 -6.63 -4.72 8.46
N LYS A 124 -6.38 -3.45 8.12
CA LYS A 124 -5.61 -2.57 9.02
C LYS A 124 -6.27 -2.51 10.39
N MET A 125 -5.44 -2.51 11.43
CA MET A 125 -5.90 -2.37 12.81
C MET A 125 -6.71 -1.10 12.98
N ASP A 126 -7.78 -1.19 13.76
CA ASP A 126 -8.66 -0.07 14.08
C ASP A 126 -7.96 1.00 14.91
N GLU A 127 -8.47 2.25 14.82
CA GLU A 127 -7.85 3.40 15.47
C GLU A 127 -7.90 3.32 17.01
N ASP A 128 -8.92 2.69 17.56
CA ASP A 128 -9.08 2.55 19.01
C ASP A 128 -8.00 1.63 19.57
N THR A 129 -7.76 0.48 18.93
CA THR A 129 -6.67 -0.44 19.31
C THR A 129 -5.29 0.22 19.10
N ILE A 130 -5.10 0.97 18.01
CA ILE A 130 -3.86 1.73 17.79
C ILE A 130 -3.64 2.76 18.91
N ALA A 131 -4.67 3.49 19.31
CA ALA A 131 -4.57 4.46 20.41
C ALA A 131 -4.16 3.80 21.74
N LEU A 132 -4.65 2.59 22.02
CA LEU A 132 -4.22 1.82 23.19
C LEU A 132 -2.74 1.38 23.10
N VAL A 133 -2.28 0.97 21.92
CA VAL A 133 -0.85 0.69 21.70
C VAL A 133 0.00 1.91 22.00
N GLU A 134 -0.38 3.09 21.48
CA GLU A 134 0.35 4.34 21.70
C GLU A 134 0.33 4.76 23.18
N ALA A 135 -0.81 4.64 23.85
CA ALA A 135 -0.95 4.93 25.28
C ALA A 135 -0.01 4.04 26.11
N TYR A 136 0.10 2.76 25.77
CA TYR A 136 1.04 1.85 26.42
C TYR A 136 2.51 2.22 26.16
N LEU A 137 2.84 2.61 24.92
CA LEU A 137 4.18 3.07 24.60
C LEU A 137 4.57 4.33 25.38
N ASP A 138 3.61 5.21 25.69
CA ASP A 138 3.79 6.41 26.51
C ASP A 138 3.73 6.14 28.02
N GLY A 139 3.40 4.92 28.45
CA GLY A 139 3.29 4.57 29.88
C GLY A 139 2.00 5.05 30.57
N HIS A 140 0.93 5.24 29.81
CA HIS A 140 -0.37 5.76 30.30
C HIS A 140 -1.54 4.90 29.81
N LEU A 141 -1.45 3.59 29.96
CA LEU A 141 -2.47 2.67 29.45
C LEU A 141 -3.71 2.67 30.36
N GLU A 142 -4.83 3.11 29.82
CA GLU A 142 -6.17 2.87 30.37
C GLU A 142 -6.92 1.91 29.46
N CYS A 143 -7.22 0.73 29.96
CA CYS A 143 -7.87 -0.31 29.18
C CYS A 143 -8.76 -1.17 30.08
N PHE A 144 -9.91 -1.59 29.56
CA PHE A 144 -10.88 -2.41 30.27
C PHE A 144 -11.43 -1.80 31.59
N GLY A 145 -11.38 -0.47 31.71
CA GLY A 145 -11.80 0.26 32.91
C GLY A 145 -10.76 0.27 34.04
N GLU A 146 -9.56 -0.08 33.77
CA GLU A 146 -8.41 -0.12 34.68
C GLU A 146 -7.24 0.67 34.11
N THR A 147 -6.41 1.25 35.00
CA THR A 147 -5.14 1.89 34.65
C THR A 147 -4.01 0.90 34.86
N TRP A 148 -3.11 0.78 33.88
CA TRP A 148 -1.99 -0.16 33.90
C TRP A 148 -0.67 0.60 33.77
N ASP A 149 0.10 0.64 34.87
CA ASP A 149 1.48 1.15 34.84
C ASP A 149 2.39 0.17 34.10
N GLU A 150 2.21 -1.13 34.34
CA GLU A 150 2.90 -2.22 33.67
C GLU A 150 1.94 -3.38 33.39
N ILE A 151 2.08 -4.00 32.23
CA ILE A 151 1.36 -5.22 31.86
C ILE A 151 2.03 -6.43 32.53
N PRO A 152 1.28 -7.39 33.12
CA PRO A 152 1.85 -8.55 33.77
C PRO A 152 2.63 -9.43 32.78
N PHE A 153 3.64 -10.10 33.26
CA PHE A 153 4.34 -11.16 32.52
C PHE A 153 3.59 -12.49 32.65
N ALA A 154 3.63 -13.27 31.59
CA ALA A 154 3.22 -14.66 31.68
C ALA A 154 4.28 -15.48 32.44
N HIS A 155 3.83 -16.48 33.19
CA HIS A 155 4.68 -17.34 33.99
C HIS A 155 4.46 -18.82 33.65
N GLN A 156 5.52 -19.60 33.80
CA GLN A 156 5.47 -21.06 33.65
C GLN A 156 4.82 -21.48 32.31
N GLU A 157 3.81 -22.35 32.36
CA GLU A 157 3.08 -22.83 31.19
C GLU A 157 2.27 -21.73 30.46
N GLN A 158 2.11 -20.55 31.04
CA GLN A 158 1.45 -19.42 30.39
C GLN A 158 2.36 -18.69 29.39
N ILE A 159 3.69 -18.88 29.46
CA ILE A 159 4.61 -18.28 28.49
C ILE A 159 4.27 -18.80 27.12
N GLY A 160 4.13 -17.87 26.13
CA GLY A 160 3.85 -18.23 24.75
C GLY A 160 5.02 -18.91 24.05
N CYS A 161 4.77 -19.50 22.91
CA CYS A 161 5.80 -20.15 22.10
C CYS A 161 5.96 -19.49 20.72
N THR A 162 7.05 -19.82 20.04
CA THR A 162 7.31 -19.46 18.66
C THR A 162 7.03 -20.64 17.75
N VAL A 163 6.27 -20.42 16.69
CA VAL A 163 5.93 -21.41 15.68
C VAL A 163 6.49 -20.99 14.33
N ASP A 164 7.25 -21.84 13.68
CA ASP A 164 7.67 -21.64 12.29
C ASP A 164 6.50 -22.03 11.35
N ASP A 165 5.89 -21.02 10.70
CA ASP A 165 4.73 -21.21 9.81
C ASP A 165 5.03 -20.81 8.35
N VAL A 166 6.11 -21.34 7.80
CA VAL A 166 6.40 -21.23 6.35
C VAL A 166 5.24 -21.75 5.51
N SER A 167 4.46 -22.69 6.05
CA SER A 167 3.28 -23.24 5.37
C SER A 167 2.20 -22.18 5.11
N GLY A 168 2.05 -21.18 5.99
CA GLY A 168 1.13 -20.07 5.81
C GLY A 168 1.45 -19.28 4.53
N ARG A 169 2.72 -18.91 4.34
CA ARG A 169 3.19 -18.26 3.11
C ARG A 169 2.92 -19.12 1.88
N ASN A 170 3.15 -20.43 1.95
CA ASN A 170 2.92 -21.33 0.83
C ASN A 170 1.42 -21.46 0.50
N ARG A 171 0.54 -21.38 1.49
CA ARG A 171 -0.93 -21.30 1.27
C ARG A 171 -1.32 -20.05 0.49
N TYR A 172 -0.71 -18.89 0.80
CA TYR A 172 -0.92 -17.66 0.04
C TYR A 172 -0.46 -17.81 -1.42
N VAL A 173 0.70 -18.42 -1.68
CA VAL A 173 1.16 -18.74 -3.04
C VAL A 173 0.15 -19.63 -3.76
N GLY A 174 -0.30 -20.70 -3.11
CA GLY A 174 -1.31 -21.60 -3.65
C GLY A 174 -2.65 -20.90 -3.94
N TYR A 175 -3.06 -19.98 -3.06
CA TYR A 175 -4.23 -19.15 -3.26
C TYR A 175 -4.10 -18.28 -4.52
N LEU A 176 -3.00 -17.55 -4.69
CA LEU A 176 -2.77 -16.73 -5.88
C LEU A 176 -2.80 -17.56 -7.17
N ILE A 177 -2.17 -18.74 -7.17
CA ILE A 177 -2.19 -19.66 -8.31
C ILE A 177 -3.62 -20.10 -8.62
N SER A 178 -4.44 -20.38 -7.60
CA SER A 178 -5.82 -20.79 -7.76
C SER A 178 -6.75 -19.74 -8.37
N LEU A 179 -6.33 -18.47 -8.32
CA LEU A 179 -7.06 -17.35 -8.94
C LEU A 179 -6.76 -17.20 -10.44
N GLY A 180 -5.75 -17.89 -10.97
CA GLY A 180 -5.40 -17.84 -12.37
C GLY A 180 -6.46 -18.51 -13.26
N LEU A 181 -7.22 -17.70 -14.01
CA LEU A 181 -8.25 -18.22 -14.94
C LEU A 181 -7.67 -18.64 -16.29
N TYR A 182 -6.47 -18.16 -16.62
CA TYR A 182 -5.81 -18.40 -17.92
C TYR A 182 -4.41 -18.98 -17.72
N SER A 183 -3.99 -19.82 -18.65
CA SER A 183 -2.58 -20.21 -18.77
C SER A 183 -1.79 -19.07 -19.43
N PHE A 184 -0.62 -18.79 -18.87
CA PHE A 184 0.31 -17.80 -19.42
C PHE A 184 1.38 -18.43 -20.33
N ARG A 185 1.15 -19.67 -20.77
CA ARG A 185 2.08 -20.36 -21.68
C ARG A 185 2.34 -19.52 -22.96
N GLY A 186 3.60 -19.35 -23.30
CA GLY A 186 4.04 -18.53 -24.42
C GLY A 186 4.16 -17.05 -24.14
N ARG A 187 3.84 -16.60 -22.92
CA ARG A 187 4.06 -15.20 -22.48
C ARG A 187 5.41 -15.07 -21.81
N ARG A 188 6.14 -14.01 -22.19
CA ARG A 188 7.40 -13.60 -21.57
C ARG A 188 7.11 -12.44 -20.63
N ILE A 189 7.31 -12.64 -19.35
CA ILE A 189 6.93 -11.68 -18.29
C ILE A 189 8.17 -11.28 -17.53
N ALA A 190 8.43 -9.97 -17.47
CA ALA A 190 9.48 -9.40 -16.62
C ALA A 190 8.93 -9.07 -15.23
N LEU A 191 9.66 -9.44 -14.17
CA LEU A 191 9.32 -9.16 -12.79
C LEU A 191 10.45 -8.39 -12.12
N ASP A 192 10.18 -7.18 -11.64
CA ASP A 192 11.08 -6.43 -10.76
C ASP A 192 10.59 -6.57 -9.32
N CYS A 193 11.35 -7.32 -8.54
CA CYS A 193 11.00 -7.64 -7.15
C CYS A 193 11.55 -6.62 -6.13
N ALA A 194 12.10 -5.49 -6.55
CA ALA A 194 12.65 -4.44 -5.68
C ALA A 194 13.67 -4.93 -4.64
N ASN A 195 14.27 -6.10 -4.80
CA ASN A 195 15.00 -6.84 -3.75
C ASN A 195 14.19 -6.96 -2.45
N GLY A 196 12.86 -6.92 -2.56
CA GLY A 196 11.87 -6.96 -1.49
C GLY A 196 11.26 -8.34 -1.31
N SER A 197 10.13 -8.39 -0.63
CA SER A 197 9.48 -9.64 -0.19
C SER A 197 8.82 -10.45 -1.31
N SER A 198 8.59 -9.88 -2.49
CA SER A 198 8.03 -10.60 -3.65
C SER A 198 9.03 -11.52 -4.35
N TRP A 199 10.34 -11.44 -4.05
CA TRP A 199 11.43 -12.06 -4.79
C TRP A 199 11.27 -13.56 -5.02
N ASN A 200 10.73 -14.29 -4.06
CA ASN A 200 10.52 -15.74 -4.12
C ASN A 200 9.04 -16.15 -4.33
N ILE A 201 8.11 -15.20 -4.29
CA ILE A 201 6.67 -15.44 -4.41
C ILE A 201 6.22 -15.17 -5.85
N ALA A 202 6.51 -14.00 -6.40
CA ALA A 202 6.01 -13.59 -7.70
C ALA A 202 6.41 -14.58 -8.81
N LYS A 203 7.71 -14.92 -8.89
CA LYS A 203 8.19 -15.91 -9.86
C LYS A 203 7.48 -17.26 -9.74
N ALA A 204 7.33 -17.78 -8.53
CA ALA A 204 6.70 -19.07 -8.29
C ALA A 204 5.24 -19.11 -8.79
N VAL A 205 4.50 -18.02 -8.59
CA VAL A 205 3.11 -17.88 -9.05
C VAL A 205 3.02 -17.86 -10.57
N PHE A 206 3.84 -17.04 -11.24
CA PHE A 206 3.81 -16.90 -12.70
C PHE A 206 4.32 -18.15 -13.41
N ASP A 207 5.38 -18.79 -12.91
CA ASP A 207 5.89 -20.06 -13.44
C ASP A 207 4.84 -21.18 -13.33
N ALA A 208 4.14 -21.26 -12.21
CA ALA A 208 3.06 -22.25 -12.02
C ALA A 208 1.91 -22.05 -13.02
N LEU A 209 1.65 -20.82 -13.45
CA LEU A 209 0.66 -20.49 -14.47
C LEU A 209 1.20 -20.64 -15.91
N GLY A 210 2.47 -21.03 -16.06
CA GLY A 210 3.07 -21.40 -17.34
C GLY A 210 3.79 -20.27 -18.07
N ALA A 211 4.02 -19.12 -17.44
CA ALA A 211 4.79 -18.02 -18.02
C ALA A 211 6.28 -18.35 -18.16
N THR A 212 6.95 -17.71 -19.11
CA THR A 212 8.40 -17.59 -19.12
C THR A 212 8.79 -16.32 -18.36
N THR A 213 9.21 -16.47 -17.10
CA THR A 213 9.53 -15.33 -16.23
C THR A 213 10.99 -14.95 -16.31
N LEU A 214 11.24 -13.65 -16.49
CA LEU A 214 12.56 -13.03 -16.36
C LEU A 214 12.52 -12.09 -15.16
N VAL A 215 13.41 -12.32 -14.19
CA VAL A 215 13.35 -11.61 -12.90
C VAL A 215 14.57 -10.74 -12.73
N ILE A 216 14.37 -9.50 -12.32
CA ILE A 216 15.41 -8.57 -11.91
C ILE A 216 15.19 -8.14 -10.47
N ASN A 217 16.23 -7.63 -9.82
CA ASN A 217 16.19 -7.16 -8.44
C ASN A 217 15.57 -8.19 -7.48
N ALA A 218 16.04 -9.44 -7.55
CA ALA A 218 15.56 -10.56 -6.73
C ALA A 218 16.69 -11.22 -5.90
N GLU A 219 17.74 -10.47 -5.58
CA GLU A 219 18.85 -10.93 -4.76
C GLU A 219 19.00 -10.03 -3.52
N PRO A 220 18.07 -10.14 -2.55
CA PRO A 220 18.08 -9.28 -1.37
C PRO A 220 19.29 -9.56 -0.47
N ASN A 221 19.98 -8.52 -0.04
CA ASN A 221 21.13 -8.60 0.88
C ASN A 221 20.90 -7.85 2.21
N GLY A 222 19.68 -7.36 2.42
CA GLY A 222 19.29 -6.59 3.61
C GLY A 222 19.53 -5.08 3.52
N LEU A 223 20.26 -4.62 2.48
CA LEU A 223 20.66 -3.20 2.31
C LEU A 223 20.27 -2.64 0.95
N ASN A 224 19.72 -3.45 0.05
CA ASN A 224 19.44 -3.09 -1.34
C ASN A 224 17.95 -3.05 -1.69
N ILE A 225 17.05 -3.22 -0.74
CA ILE A 225 15.61 -3.11 -0.98
C ILE A 225 15.26 -1.73 -1.55
N ASN A 226 14.45 -1.68 -2.60
CA ASN A 226 14.03 -0.46 -3.33
C ASN A 226 15.16 0.39 -3.93
N ARG A 227 16.41 -0.06 -3.86
CA ARG A 227 17.54 0.71 -4.37
C ARG A 227 17.59 0.64 -5.90
N ASP A 228 17.24 1.74 -6.56
CA ASP A 228 17.15 1.83 -8.02
C ASP A 228 16.30 0.70 -8.63
N ALA A 229 15.26 0.27 -7.93
CA ALA A 229 14.50 -0.92 -8.21
C ALA A 229 13.02 -0.77 -7.82
N GLY A 230 12.16 -1.60 -8.42
CA GLY A 230 10.76 -1.72 -8.11
C GLY A 230 9.89 -0.57 -8.58
N SER A 231 8.69 -0.46 -8.01
CA SER A 231 7.64 0.45 -8.47
C SER A 231 7.97 1.94 -8.34
N THR A 232 8.95 2.32 -7.53
CA THR A 232 9.39 3.71 -7.41
C THR A 232 10.55 4.08 -8.33
N HIS A 233 11.17 3.09 -9.00
CA HIS A 233 12.30 3.25 -9.92
C HIS A 233 12.11 2.39 -11.18
N ILE A 234 11.02 2.62 -11.88
CA ILE A 234 10.54 1.78 -12.99
C ILE A 234 11.46 1.75 -14.21
N GLY A 235 12.36 2.74 -14.37
CA GLY A 235 13.20 2.90 -15.56
C GLY A 235 14.08 1.70 -15.88
N GLY A 236 14.53 0.94 -14.88
CA GLY A 236 15.27 -0.30 -15.06
C GLY A 236 14.41 -1.38 -15.74
N LEU A 237 13.18 -1.54 -15.28
CA LEU A 237 12.23 -2.50 -15.85
C LEU A 237 11.78 -2.10 -17.26
N GLN A 238 11.58 -0.80 -17.55
CA GLN A 238 11.22 -0.30 -18.87
C GLN A 238 12.27 -0.73 -19.93
N LYS A 239 13.54 -0.50 -19.64
CA LYS A 239 14.65 -0.95 -20.48
C LYS A 239 14.67 -2.47 -20.64
N PHE A 240 14.55 -3.18 -19.52
CA PHE A 240 14.63 -4.64 -19.50
C PHE A 240 13.51 -5.30 -20.32
N VAL A 241 12.28 -4.79 -20.25
CA VAL A 241 11.13 -5.29 -21.03
C VAL A 241 11.40 -5.19 -22.52
N VAL A 242 11.87 -4.03 -22.99
CA VAL A 242 12.15 -3.79 -24.42
C VAL A 242 13.33 -4.64 -24.90
N GLU A 243 14.45 -4.64 -24.18
CA GLU A 243 15.67 -5.37 -24.55
C GLU A 243 15.46 -6.88 -24.59
N ASN A 244 14.59 -7.42 -23.74
CA ASN A 244 14.30 -8.84 -23.65
C ASN A 244 13.02 -9.27 -24.38
N HIS A 245 12.38 -8.36 -25.11
CA HIS A 245 11.14 -8.63 -25.84
C HIS A 245 10.07 -9.29 -24.97
N CYS A 246 9.83 -8.71 -23.78
CA CYS A 246 8.80 -9.19 -22.88
C CYS A 246 7.42 -8.68 -23.35
N ASP A 247 6.38 -9.48 -23.14
CA ASP A 247 5.00 -9.07 -23.41
C ASP A 247 4.52 -8.01 -22.40
N VAL A 248 5.07 -8.05 -21.18
CA VAL A 248 4.73 -7.15 -20.07
C VAL A 248 5.80 -7.22 -18.97
N GLY A 249 5.98 -6.13 -18.23
CA GLY A 249 6.76 -6.09 -17.01
C GLY A 249 5.89 -5.70 -15.80
N PHE A 250 6.18 -6.24 -14.63
CA PHE A 250 5.55 -5.88 -13.35
C PHE A 250 6.61 -5.48 -12.34
N ALA A 251 6.48 -4.30 -11.75
CA ALA A 251 7.34 -3.80 -10.69
C ALA A 251 6.57 -3.74 -9.37
N PHE A 252 7.13 -4.37 -8.35
CA PHE A 252 6.59 -4.34 -6.99
C PHE A 252 7.37 -3.36 -6.11
N ASP A 253 6.83 -2.99 -4.97
CA ASP A 253 7.57 -2.32 -3.92
C ASP A 253 8.09 -3.32 -2.87
N GLY A 254 8.75 -2.83 -1.82
CA GLY A 254 9.48 -3.68 -0.88
C GLY A 254 8.65 -4.75 -0.17
N ASP A 255 7.37 -4.51 0.09
CA ASP A 255 6.44 -5.47 0.71
C ASP A 255 5.31 -5.91 -0.21
N ALA A 256 5.41 -5.53 -1.49
CA ALA A 256 4.58 -5.96 -2.61
C ALA A 256 3.07 -5.72 -2.42
N ASP A 257 2.70 -4.68 -1.69
CA ASP A 257 1.31 -4.19 -1.64
C ASP A 257 0.97 -3.31 -2.85
N ARG A 258 1.99 -2.93 -3.66
CA ARG A 258 1.88 -2.15 -4.89
C ARG A 258 2.39 -2.90 -6.11
N CYS A 259 1.81 -2.57 -7.27
CA CYS A 259 2.26 -3.01 -8.58
C CYS A 259 2.10 -1.89 -9.60
N LEU A 260 3.17 -1.57 -10.31
CA LEU A 260 3.12 -0.83 -11.58
C LEU A 260 3.49 -1.77 -12.73
N CYS A 261 3.00 -1.47 -13.92
CA CYS A 261 3.29 -2.30 -15.06
C CYS A 261 4.11 -1.53 -16.12
N VAL A 262 4.75 -2.28 -17.00
CA VAL A 262 5.42 -1.78 -18.20
C VAL A 262 4.88 -2.56 -19.38
N ASP A 263 4.39 -1.88 -20.40
CA ASP A 263 3.94 -2.53 -21.62
C ASP A 263 5.09 -3.00 -22.52
N GLU A 264 4.77 -3.72 -23.57
CA GLU A 264 5.75 -4.27 -24.54
C GLU A 264 6.58 -3.21 -25.27
N THR A 265 6.16 -1.93 -25.23
CA THR A 265 6.89 -0.80 -25.82
C THR A 265 7.82 -0.09 -24.83
N GLY A 266 7.75 -0.46 -23.56
CA GLY A 266 8.49 0.18 -22.46
C GLY A 266 7.72 1.35 -21.80
N MET A 267 6.45 1.55 -22.13
CA MET A 267 5.62 2.58 -21.51
C MET A 267 5.22 2.16 -20.09
N GLU A 268 5.32 3.08 -19.15
CA GLU A 268 4.83 2.90 -17.78
C GLU A 268 3.30 2.89 -17.74
N ILE A 269 2.74 1.90 -17.07
CA ILE A 269 1.32 1.72 -16.81
C ILE A 269 1.09 1.89 -15.31
N THR A 270 0.59 3.05 -14.93
CA THR A 270 0.36 3.43 -13.53
C THR A 270 -0.88 2.78 -12.93
N GLY A 271 -1.11 2.95 -11.62
CA GLY A 271 -2.32 2.49 -10.95
C GLY A 271 -3.60 3.03 -11.61
N ASP A 272 -3.58 4.25 -12.16
CA ASP A 272 -4.73 4.80 -12.87
C ASP A 272 -5.07 4.01 -14.15
N HIS A 273 -4.06 3.61 -14.91
CA HIS A 273 -4.26 2.72 -16.06
C HIS A 273 -4.81 1.36 -15.63
N ILE A 274 -4.28 0.79 -14.53
CA ILE A 274 -4.73 -0.49 -14.01
C ILE A 274 -6.19 -0.41 -13.57
N LEU A 275 -6.58 0.64 -12.84
CA LEU A 275 -7.97 0.89 -12.44
C LEU A 275 -8.90 1.02 -13.64
N PHE A 276 -8.47 1.73 -14.69
CA PHE A 276 -9.23 1.86 -15.95
C PHE A 276 -9.39 0.52 -16.67
N ILE A 277 -8.30 -0.19 -16.90
CA ILE A 277 -8.26 -1.48 -17.62
C ILE A 277 -9.13 -2.51 -16.91
N CYS A 278 -8.89 -2.70 -15.60
CA CYS A 278 -9.62 -3.67 -14.78
C CYS A 278 -11.07 -3.24 -14.57
N GLY A 279 -11.35 -1.97 -14.32
CA GLY A 279 -12.71 -1.45 -14.16
C GLY A 279 -13.56 -1.65 -15.40
N ARG A 280 -13.02 -1.35 -16.59
CA ARG A 280 -13.69 -1.62 -17.88
C ARG A 280 -13.98 -3.11 -18.07
N HIS A 281 -13.01 -3.96 -17.80
CA HIS A 281 -13.18 -5.42 -17.92
C HIS A 281 -14.24 -5.94 -16.93
N MET A 282 -14.15 -5.57 -15.66
CA MET A 282 -15.10 -5.98 -14.63
C MET A 282 -16.52 -5.49 -14.93
N LYS A 283 -16.69 -4.30 -15.55
CA LYS A 283 -18.00 -3.85 -16.04
C LYS A 283 -18.53 -4.77 -17.15
N GLN A 284 -17.70 -5.11 -18.12
CA GLN A 284 -18.08 -5.97 -19.25
C GLN A 284 -18.45 -7.39 -18.80
N THR A 285 -17.81 -7.90 -17.76
CA THR A 285 -18.08 -9.24 -17.19
C THR A 285 -19.15 -9.24 -16.10
N GLY A 286 -19.69 -8.07 -15.72
CA GLY A 286 -20.70 -7.95 -14.65
C GLY A 286 -20.12 -8.09 -13.22
N GLU A 287 -18.80 -8.03 -13.07
CA GLU A 287 -18.13 -8.15 -11.77
C GLU A 287 -17.93 -6.81 -11.03
N LEU A 288 -18.12 -5.67 -11.71
CA LEU A 288 -17.99 -4.34 -11.09
C LEU A 288 -19.25 -3.98 -10.29
N LEU A 289 -19.37 -4.54 -9.10
CA LEU A 289 -20.50 -4.25 -8.22
C LEU A 289 -20.58 -2.75 -7.89
N GLY A 290 -21.79 -2.21 -7.85
CA GLY A 290 -22.03 -0.79 -7.68
C GLY A 290 -21.64 0.07 -8.90
N ASN A 291 -21.16 -0.57 -9.99
CA ASN A 291 -20.67 0.11 -11.20
C ASN A 291 -19.73 1.29 -10.87
N THR A 292 -18.89 1.13 -9.83
CA THR A 292 -18.06 2.21 -9.28
C THR A 292 -16.61 1.75 -9.13
N VAL A 293 -15.68 2.62 -9.56
CA VAL A 293 -14.24 2.52 -9.23
C VAL A 293 -13.91 3.58 -8.17
N VAL A 294 -13.23 3.17 -7.10
CA VAL A 294 -12.82 4.05 -6.02
C VAL A 294 -11.37 4.46 -6.22
N ALA A 295 -11.09 5.77 -6.26
CA ALA A 295 -9.75 6.30 -6.42
C ALA A 295 -9.51 7.47 -5.45
N THR A 296 -8.29 7.93 -5.30
CA THR A 296 -8.00 9.10 -4.47
C THR A 296 -8.07 10.40 -5.26
N VAL A 297 -8.10 11.53 -4.57
CA VAL A 297 -8.00 12.86 -5.19
C VAL A 297 -6.69 13.06 -5.97
N MET A 298 -5.70 12.18 -5.82
CA MET A 298 -4.43 12.23 -6.57
C MET A 298 -4.48 11.49 -7.91
N SER A 299 -5.48 10.63 -8.15
CA SER A 299 -5.65 9.99 -9.45
C SER A 299 -5.87 11.01 -10.55
N ASN A 300 -5.33 10.75 -11.73
CA ASN A 300 -5.33 11.68 -12.84
C ASN A 300 -6.74 12.01 -13.34
N LEU A 301 -6.97 13.24 -13.72
CA LEU A 301 -8.27 13.69 -14.27
C LEU A 301 -8.70 12.84 -15.48
N GLY A 302 -7.72 12.38 -16.27
CA GLY A 302 -7.97 11.49 -17.40
C GLY A 302 -8.65 10.19 -17.01
N LEU A 303 -8.29 9.59 -15.86
CA LEU A 303 -8.96 8.40 -15.35
C LEU A 303 -10.47 8.66 -15.13
N PHE A 304 -10.81 9.75 -14.44
CA PHE A 304 -12.19 10.07 -14.12
C PHE A 304 -13.02 10.31 -15.37
N ARG A 305 -12.45 10.99 -16.38
CA ARG A 305 -13.09 11.22 -17.67
C ARG A 305 -13.31 9.90 -18.43
N ALA A 306 -12.28 9.07 -18.51
CA ALA A 306 -12.38 7.79 -19.22
C ALA A 306 -13.38 6.82 -18.54
N LEU A 307 -13.49 6.85 -17.21
CA LEU A 307 -14.51 6.07 -16.50
C LEU A 307 -15.91 6.60 -16.79
N ASP A 308 -16.09 7.93 -16.81
CA ASP A 308 -17.37 8.59 -17.11
C ASP A 308 -17.83 8.27 -18.54
N ASP A 309 -16.93 8.34 -19.52
CA ASP A 309 -17.19 7.96 -20.92
C ASP A 309 -17.65 6.50 -21.06
N LEU A 310 -17.19 5.63 -20.17
CA LEU A 310 -17.64 4.24 -20.08
C LEU A 310 -18.94 4.08 -19.27
N GLY A 311 -19.48 5.16 -18.69
CA GLY A 311 -20.61 5.10 -17.76
C GLY A 311 -20.29 4.32 -16.48
N ILE A 312 -19.04 4.38 -16.01
CA ILE A 312 -18.58 3.86 -14.73
C ILE A 312 -18.51 5.03 -13.75
N ALA A 313 -19.21 4.92 -12.64
CA ALA A 313 -19.12 5.91 -11.58
C ALA A 313 -17.72 5.90 -10.94
N SER A 314 -17.22 7.06 -10.55
CA SER A 314 -15.97 7.20 -9.82
C SER A 314 -16.20 7.83 -8.46
N ALA A 315 -15.64 7.22 -7.40
CA ALA A 315 -15.61 7.80 -6.08
C ALA A 315 -14.21 8.33 -5.77
N LYS A 316 -14.13 9.55 -5.22
CA LYS A 316 -12.86 10.20 -4.87
C LYS A 316 -12.73 10.27 -3.36
N THR A 317 -11.68 9.66 -2.82
CA THR A 317 -11.36 9.69 -1.40
C THR A 317 -10.16 10.60 -1.10
N ALA A 318 -9.91 10.87 0.17
CA ALA A 318 -8.62 11.40 0.60
C ALA A 318 -7.47 10.44 0.22
N VAL A 319 -6.24 10.96 0.21
CA VAL A 319 -5.04 10.16 -0.06
C VAL A 319 -4.78 9.19 1.08
N GLY A 320 -4.56 7.95 0.74
CA GLY A 320 -4.31 6.83 1.65
C GLY A 320 -5.26 5.67 1.38
N ASP A 321 -4.68 4.50 1.27
CA ASP A 321 -5.37 3.23 1.00
C ASP A 321 -6.48 2.91 2.03
N LYS A 322 -6.30 3.35 3.29
CA LYS A 322 -7.32 3.25 4.34
C LYS A 322 -8.65 3.88 3.89
N TYR A 323 -8.62 5.10 3.38
CA TYR A 323 -9.84 5.82 2.96
C TYR A 323 -10.47 5.18 1.72
N VAL A 324 -9.64 4.64 0.83
CA VAL A 324 -10.11 3.86 -0.32
C VAL A 324 -10.87 2.62 0.15
N TYR A 325 -10.25 1.83 1.05
CA TYR A 325 -10.84 0.59 1.55
C TYR A 325 -12.11 0.83 2.39
N GLU A 326 -12.11 1.83 3.27
CA GLU A 326 -13.29 2.23 4.05
C GLU A 326 -14.46 2.57 3.14
N TYR A 327 -14.22 3.38 2.10
CA TYR A 327 -15.26 3.72 1.12
C TYR A 327 -15.77 2.47 0.39
N MET A 328 -14.86 1.61 -0.07
CA MET A 328 -15.19 0.37 -0.77
C MET A 328 -16.07 -0.54 0.08
N THR A 329 -15.70 -0.74 1.35
CA THR A 329 -16.44 -1.60 2.29
C THR A 329 -17.83 -1.04 2.56
N LYS A 330 -17.92 0.27 2.86
CA LYS A 330 -19.19 0.94 3.16
C LYS A 330 -20.17 0.92 1.98
N ASN A 331 -19.66 0.99 0.75
CA ASN A 331 -20.48 1.09 -0.46
C ASN A 331 -20.45 -0.19 -1.32
N ASN A 332 -19.90 -1.29 -0.79
CA ASN A 332 -19.78 -2.57 -1.48
C ASN A 332 -19.13 -2.48 -2.88
N CYS A 333 -18.10 -1.63 -3.01
CA CYS A 333 -17.31 -1.49 -4.25
C CYS A 333 -16.28 -2.61 -4.38
N ARG A 334 -16.04 -3.10 -5.59
CA ARG A 334 -15.16 -4.24 -5.86
C ARG A 334 -13.76 -3.87 -6.30
N LEU A 335 -13.57 -2.65 -6.79
CA LEU A 335 -12.29 -2.16 -7.30
C LEU A 335 -12.01 -0.76 -6.77
N GLY A 336 -10.85 -0.58 -6.21
CA GLY A 336 -10.34 0.72 -5.80
C GLY A 336 -8.83 0.72 -5.71
N GLY A 337 -8.23 1.90 -5.60
CA GLY A 337 -6.79 2.01 -5.46
C GLY A 337 -6.26 3.42 -5.66
N GLU A 338 -4.95 3.47 -5.82
CA GLU A 338 -4.17 4.69 -5.95
C GLU A 338 -3.29 4.66 -7.20
N GLN A 339 -2.98 5.83 -7.73
CA GLN A 339 -2.04 6.01 -8.86
C GLN A 339 -0.68 5.30 -8.61
N SER A 340 -0.26 5.21 -7.35
CA SER A 340 0.99 4.55 -6.92
C SER A 340 1.01 3.04 -7.14
N GLY A 341 -0.08 2.43 -7.60
CA GLY A 341 -0.20 1.00 -7.83
C GLY A 341 -0.72 0.17 -6.66
N HIS A 342 -1.14 0.80 -5.57
CA HIS A 342 -1.85 0.12 -4.48
C HIS A 342 -3.29 -0.12 -4.92
N ILE A 343 -3.58 -1.32 -5.45
CA ILE A 343 -4.87 -1.69 -6.03
C ILE A 343 -5.54 -2.76 -5.18
N ILE A 344 -6.80 -2.52 -4.83
CA ILE A 344 -7.61 -3.39 -3.99
C ILE A 344 -8.71 -4.03 -4.83
N PHE A 345 -8.71 -5.34 -4.89
CA PHE A 345 -9.81 -6.16 -5.40
C PHE A 345 -10.54 -6.79 -4.23
N SER A 346 -11.56 -6.12 -3.68
CA SER A 346 -12.19 -6.50 -2.40
C SER A 346 -12.85 -7.89 -2.38
N LYS A 347 -13.09 -8.50 -3.54
CA LYS A 347 -13.52 -9.90 -3.66
C LYS A 347 -12.42 -10.88 -3.18
N TYR A 348 -11.16 -10.49 -3.27
CA TYR A 348 -10.00 -11.37 -3.09
C TYR A 348 -9.10 -10.96 -1.92
N ALA A 349 -8.94 -9.67 -1.69
CA ALA A 349 -8.05 -9.14 -0.68
C ALA A 349 -8.66 -7.93 0.06
N SER A 350 -8.30 -7.76 1.33
CA SER A 350 -8.69 -6.62 2.18
C SER A 350 -7.71 -5.45 2.12
N THR A 351 -6.63 -5.59 1.38
CA THR A 351 -5.59 -4.56 1.16
C THR A 351 -5.10 -4.62 -0.29
N GLY A 352 -4.26 -3.68 -0.69
CA GLY A 352 -3.55 -3.78 -1.95
C GLY A 352 -2.68 -5.02 -2.01
N ASP A 353 -2.65 -5.65 -3.18
CA ASP A 353 -1.87 -6.84 -3.44
C ASP A 353 -1.27 -6.74 -4.85
N GLY A 354 0.03 -6.48 -4.89
CA GLY A 354 0.73 -6.25 -6.15
C GLY A 354 0.76 -7.49 -7.04
N ILE A 355 0.92 -8.68 -6.45
CA ILE A 355 0.97 -9.93 -7.23
C ILE A 355 -0.42 -10.28 -7.74
N LEU A 356 -1.46 -10.15 -6.92
CA LEU A 356 -2.85 -10.29 -7.37
C LEU A 356 -3.17 -9.28 -8.48
N THR A 357 -2.75 -8.03 -8.33
CA THR A 357 -2.96 -6.98 -9.33
C THR A 357 -2.33 -7.36 -10.67
N SER A 358 -1.08 -7.86 -10.65
CA SER A 358 -0.41 -8.32 -11.86
C SER A 358 -1.12 -9.51 -12.53
N LEU A 359 -1.66 -10.45 -11.75
CA LEU A 359 -2.50 -11.53 -12.25
C LEU A 359 -3.80 -11.02 -12.90
N LYS A 360 -4.45 -10.03 -12.30
CA LYS A 360 -5.68 -9.43 -12.85
C LYS A 360 -5.42 -8.66 -14.16
N VAL A 361 -4.29 -7.97 -14.27
CA VAL A 361 -3.88 -7.35 -15.54
C VAL A 361 -3.65 -8.42 -16.62
N MET A 362 -2.95 -9.51 -16.29
CA MET A 362 -2.75 -10.64 -17.22
C MET A 362 -4.08 -11.30 -17.63
N GLU A 363 -5.01 -11.43 -16.70
CA GLU A 363 -6.36 -11.95 -16.97
C GLU A 363 -7.05 -11.10 -18.04
N VAL A 364 -7.02 -9.76 -17.91
CA VAL A 364 -7.61 -8.85 -18.90
C VAL A 364 -6.92 -8.97 -20.26
N MET A 365 -5.58 -9.02 -20.28
CA MET A 365 -4.80 -9.19 -21.52
C MET A 365 -5.17 -10.49 -22.24
N CYS A 366 -5.33 -11.59 -21.50
CA CYS A 366 -5.70 -12.89 -22.06
C CYS A 366 -7.16 -12.91 -22.55
N ALA A 367 -8.09 -12.39 -21.76
CA ALA A 367 -9.51 -12.36 -22.10
C ALA A 367 -9.78 -11.48 -23.34
N ALA A 368 -9.18 -10.29 -23.39
CA ALA A 368 -9.33 -9.37 -24.50
C ALA A 368 -8.50 -9.75 -25.74
N LYS A 369 -7.51 -10.65 -25.62
CA LYS A 369 -6.51 -10.98 -26.63
C LYS A 369 -5.80 -9.73 -27.17
N LYS A 370 -5.48 -8.79 -26.27
CA LYS A 370 -4.81 -7.52 -26.58
C LYS A 370 -3.49 -7.42 -25.80
N THR A 371 -2.59 -6.61 -26.33
CA THR A 371 -1.39 -6.22 -25.60
C THR A 371 -1.74 -5.20 -24.51
N LEU A 372 -0.82 -5.01 -23.55
CA LEU A 372 -1.06 -4.03 -22.49
C LEU A 372 -1.11 -2.60 -23.05
N HIS A 373 -0.26 -2.29 -24.04
CA HIS A 373 -0.30 -1.03 -24.76
C HIS A 373 -1.68 -0.75 -25.38
N GLN A 374 -2.24 -1.74 -26.08
CA GLN A 374 -3.58 -1.62 -26.68
C GLN A 374 -4.70 -1.44 -25.66
N LEU A 375 -4.56 -2.01 -24.46
CA LEU A 375 -5.54 -1.85 -23.38
C LEU A 375 -5.45 -0.48 -22.71
N ALA A 376 -4.25 0.07 -22.63
CA ALA A 376 -3.98 1.37 -22.00
C ALA A 376 -4.25 2.56 -22.92
N SER A 377 -4.14 2.37 -24.25
CA SER A 377 -4.22 3.46 -25.24
C SER A 377 -5.53 4.28 -25.23
N ASP A 378 -6.61 3.71 -24.69
CA ASP A 378 -7.89 4.39 -24.56
C ASP A 378 -7.94 5.37 -23.37
N LEU A 379 -6.94 5.35 -22.49
CA LEU A 379 -6.80 6.28 -21.36
C LEU A 379 -5.80 7.38 -21.69
N THR A 380 -6.26 8.61 -21.75
CA THR A 380 -5.39 9.78 -21.88
C THR A 380 -5.01 10.31 -20.51
N ILE A 381 -3.74 10.20 -20.13
CA ILE A 381 -3.21 10.83 -18.92
C ILE A 381 -2.94 12.30 -19.20
N TYR A 382 -3.55 13.15 -18.40
CA TYR A 382 -3.35 14.59 -18.52
C TYR A 382 -2.00 14.99 -17.94
N PRO A 383 -1.24 15.87 -18.61
CA PRO A 383 -0.08 16.49 -18.04
C PRO A 383 -0.33 17.03 -16.63
N GLN A 384 0.56 16.72 -15.70
CA GLN A 384 0.49 17.12 -14.30
C GLN A 384 1.74 17.89 -13.90
N LYS A 385 1.57 18.99 -13.19
CA LYS A 385 2.65 19.74 -12.55
C LYS A 385 2.40 19.81 -11.06
N LEU A 386 3.41 19.43 -10.27
CA LEU A 386 3.41 19.51 -8.82
C LEU A 386 4.53 20.43 -8.35
N ILE A 387 4.18 21.43 -7.56
CA ILE A 387 5.15 22.32 -6.91
C ILE A 387 4.94 22.26 -5.39
N ASN A 388 5.99 21.93 -4.67
CA ASN A 388 6.01 21.95 -3.21
C ASN A 388 6.54 23.31 -2.75
N VAL A 389 5.74 24.07 -2.00
CA VAL A 389 6.17 25.36 -1.42
C VAL A 389 6.29 25.18 0.09
N ARG A 390 7.52 25.30 0.61
CA ARG A 390 7.75 25.32 2.07
C ARG A 390 7.17 26.58 2.66
N VAL A 391 6.38 26.46 3.73
CA VAL A 391 5.63 27.57 4.32
C VAL A 391 5.72 27.57 5.84
N LYS A 392 5.60 28.76 6.43
CA LYS A 392 5.62 28.99 7.89
C LYS A 392 4.37 28.39 8.57
N ASP A 393 3.21 28.55 7.94
CA ASP A 393 1.93 28.05 8.40
C ASP A 393 1.13 27.52 7.19
N LYS A 394 0.90 26.22 7.18
CA LYS A 394 0.23 25.52 6.07
C LYS A 394 -1.23 25.96 5.91
N LYS A 395 -1.95 26.06 7.05
CA LYS A 395 -3.38 26.39 7.06
C LYS A 395 -3.59 27.85 6.65
N ALA A 396 -2.81 28.76 7.23
CA ALA A 396 -2.89 30.17 6.91
C ALA A 396 -2.52 30.44 5.44
N ALA A 397 -1.46 29.81 4.92
CA ALA A 397 -1.07 29.92 3.52
C ALA A 397 -2.15 29.43 2.55
N GLN A 398 -2.80 28.33 2.86
CA GLN A 398 -3.89 27.81 2.03
C GLN A 398 -5.16 28.68 2.13
N ALA A 399 -5.46 29.24 3.30
CA ALA A 399 -6.64 30.08 3.52
C ALA A 399 -6.46 31.54 3.07
N ASP A 400 -5.27 31.95 2.66
CA ASP A 400 -4.97 33.33 2.21
C ASP A 400 -5.86 33.74 1.03
N ALA A 401 -6.48 34.94 1.12
CA ALA A 401 -7.47 35.41 0.15
C ALA A 401 -6.92 35.51 -1.28
N LYS A 402 -5.64 35.98 -1.43
CA LYS A 402 -4.99 36.09 -2.74
C LYS A 402 -4.59 34.73 -3.31
N VAL A 403 -4.20 33.79 -2.45
CA VAL A 403 -3.92 32.41 -2.86
C VAL A 403 -5.22 31.76 -3.35
N GLN A 404 -6.33 31.94 -2.64
CA GLN A 404 -7.65 31.44 -3.06
C GLN A 404 -8.15 32.11 -4.35
N GLU A 405 -7.83 33.40 -4.56
CA GLU A 405 -8.13 34.11 -5.82
C GLU A 405 -7.31 33.53 -6.99
N ALA A 406 -6.01 33.27 -6.79
CA ALA A 406 -5.16 32.66 -7.81
C ALA A 406 -5.62 31.22 -8.15
N ILE A 407 -6.10 30.46 -7.18
CA ILE A 407 -6.66 29.12 -7.40
C ILE A 407 -7.90 29.23 -8.29
N ARG A 408 -8.88 30.09 -7.95
CA ARG A 408 -10.09 30.30 -8.74
C ARG A 408 -9.79 30.78 -10.17
N ALA A 409 -8.87 31.73 -10.32
CA ALA A 409 -8.45 32.21 -11.63
C ALA A 409 -7.82 31.09 -12.49
N ALA A 410 -7.05 30.20 -11.88
CA ALA A 410 -6.49 29.03 -12.57
C ALA A 410 -7.60 28.04 -12.95
N GLU A 411 -8.56 27.78 -12.06
CA GLU A 411 -9.71 26.91 -12.34
C GLU A 411 -10.57 27.46 -13.48
N GLU A 412 -10.82 28.77 -13.52
CA GLU A 412 -11.54 29.43 -14.63
C GLU A 412 -10.78 29.32 -15.96
N LYS A 413 -9.44 29.50 -15.96
CA LYS A 413 -8.60 29.33 -17.17
C LYS A 413 -8.63 27.90 -17.69
N LEU A 414 -8.62 26.91 -16.79
CA LEU A 414 -8.60 25.50 -17.12
C LEU A 414 -9.97 24.99 -17.58
N GLY A 415 -11.04 25.52 -17.02
CA GLY A 415 -12.40 25.07 -17.27
C GLY A 415 -12.54 23.54 -17.16
N ASP A 416 -13.22 22.93 -18.10
CA ASP A 416 -13.41 21.47 -18.14
C ASP A 416 -12.15 20.69 -18.58
N THR A 417 -11.08 21.38 -19.02
CA THR A 417 -9.89 20.74 -19.57
C THR A 417 -8.78 20.51 -18.53
N GLY A 418 -9.00 20.89 -17.27
CA GLY A 418 -8.03 20.72 -16.22
C GLY A 418 -8.62 20.81 -14.82
N ARG A 419 -7.77 20.75 -13.82
CA ARG A 419 -8.13 20.95 -12.40
C ARG A 419 -6.96 21.47 -11.59
N VAL A 420 -7.27 22.08 -10.47
CA VAL A 420 -6.31 22.52 -9.45
C VAL A 420 -6.54 21.73 -8.16
N LEU A 421 -5.45 21.29 -7.51
CA LEU A 421 -5.48 20.72 -6.18
C LEU A 421 -4.39 21.33 -5.33
N VAL A 422 -4.77 22.16 -4.37
CA VAL A 422 -3.84 22.74 -3.38
C VAL A 422 -4.13 22.14 -2.02
N ARG A 423 -3.12 21.50 -1.42
CA ARG A 423 -3.29 20.81 -0.14
C ARG A 423 -2.06 20.91 0.76
N GLU A 424 -2.29 20.81 2.05
CA GLU A 424 -1.23 20.69 3.05
C GLU A 424 -0.52 19.33 2.94
N SER A 425 0.79 19.32 3.21
CA SER A 425 1.51 18.07 3.48
C SER A 425 1.18 17.59 4.90
N GLY A 426 0.92 16.28 5.05
CA GLY A 426 0.66 15.68 6.35
C GLY A 426 1.87 15.74 7.29
N THR A 427 3.08 15.55 6.74
CA THR A 427 4.31 15.34 7.51
C THR A 427 5.30 16.51 7.44
N GLU A 428 5.29 17.29 6.36
CA GLU A 428 6.26 18.36 6.12
C GLU A 428 5.63 19.75 6.20
N PRO A 429 6.41 20.81 6.53
CA PRO A 429 5.93 22.17 6.59
C PRO A 429 5.82 22.78 5.17
N LEU A 430 4.95 22.20 4.33
CA LEU A 430 4.75 22.66 2.96
C LEU A 430 3.30 22.54 2.50
N VAL A 431 2.96 23.37 1.53
CA VAL A 431 1.75 23.30 0.72
C VAL A 431 2.11 22.72 -0.65
N ARG A 432 1.35 21.74 -1.08
CA ARG A 432 1.48 21.08 -2.38
C ARG A 432 0.50 21.72 -3.34
N VAL A 433 1.01 22.35 -4.39
CA VAL A 433 0.23 22.90 -5.50
C VAL A 433 0.34 21.92 -6.66
N MET A 434 -0.77 21.31 -7.02
CA MET A 434 -0.86 20.41 -8.16
C MET A 434 -1.88 20.94 -9.17
N VAL A 435 -1.49 20.97 -10.42
CA VAL A 435 -2.37 21.30 -11.55
C VAL A 435 -2.28 20.18 -12.56
N GLU A 436 -3.43 19.82 -13.12
CA GLU A 436 -3.54 18.92 -14.27
C GLU A 436 -4.30 19.65 -15.37
N ALA A 437 -3.85 19.51 -16.61
CA ALA A 437 -4.53 20.09 -17.75
C ALA A 437 -4.21 19.30 -19.02
N ARG A 438 -5.11 19.34 -20.00
CA ARG A 438 -4.88 18.77 -21.34
C ARG A 438 -3.70 19.44 -22.04
N ASP A 439 -3.53 20.74 -21.87
CA ASP A 439 -2.40 21.53 -22.38
C ASP A 439 -1.30 21.59 -21.30
N ALA A 440 -0.11 21.05 -21.62
CA ALA A 440 1.03 21.00 -20.70
C ALA A 440 1.60 22.39 -20.37
N ALA A 441 1.56 23.34 -21.30
CA ALA A 441 2.05 24.70 -21.08
C ALA A 441 1.14 25.47 -20.13
N LEU A 442 -0.19 25.37 -20.35
CA LEU A 442 -1.20 25.95 -19.47
C LEU A 442 -1.16 25.33 -18.07
N CYS A 443 -0.95 24.01 -17.99
CA CYS A 443 -0.78 23.28 -16.74
C CYS A 443 0.42 23.86 -15.92
N ALA A 444 1.58 23.97 -16.58
CA ALA A 444 2.78 24.51 -15.93
C ALA A 444 2.61 25.97 -15.51
N GLN A 445 2.00 26.80 -16.35
CA GLN A 445 1.75 28.21 -16.08
C GLN A 445 0.84 28.39 -14.85
N CYS A 446 -0.33 27.76 -14.83
CA CYS A 446 -1.27 27.87 -13.69
C CYS A 446 -0.65 27.39 -12.38
N CYS A 447 0.11 26.29 -12.41
CA CYS A 447 0.79 25.76 -11.22
C CYS A 447 1.83 26.76 -10.67
N GLU A 448 2.63 27.36 -11.56
CA GLU A 448 3.65 28.36 -11.18
C GLU A 448 3.01 29.66 -10.67
N GLU A 449 1.95 30.16 -11.29
CA GLU A 449 1.22 31.36 -10.85
C GLU A 449 0.72 31.22 -9.40
N ILE A 450 0.13 30.06 -9.05
CA ILE A 450 -0.33 29.78 -7.68
C ILE A 450 0.85 29.69 -6.72
N ALA A 451 1.92 28.96 -7.08
CA ALA A 451 3.08 28.81 -6.24
C ALA A 451 3.81 30.16 -5.99
N GLN A 452 3.89 31.01 -7.01
CA GLN A 452 4.45 32.36 -6.89
C GLN A 452 3.59 33.26 -5.99
N THR A 453 2.26 33.14 -6.08
CA THR A 453 1.36 33.88 -5.19
C THR A 453 1.59 33.50 -3.73
N ILE A 454 1.73 32.20 -3.41
CA ILE A 454 2.05 31.75 -2.04
C ILE A 454 3.37 32.38 -1.55
N ARG A 455 4.40 32.43 -2.41
CA ARG A 455 5.71 33.04 -2.08
C ARG A 455 5.59 34.53 -1.88
N ALA A 456 4.87 35.25 -2.77
CA ALA A 456 4.69 36.68 -2.75
C ALA A 456 3.90 37.21 -1.53
N GLN A 457 3.02 36.39 -0.96
CA GLN A 457 2.31 36.71 0.27
C GLN A 457 3.17 36.52 1.53
N GLY A 458 4.45 36.13 1.39
CA GLY A 458 5.38 35.98 2.51
C GLY A 458 5.16 34.67 3.33
N TRP A 459 4.41 33.76 2.82
CA TRP A 459 4.21 32.43 3.47
C TRP A 459 5.41 31.51 3.30
N ALA A 460 6.21 31.66 2.24
CA ALA A 460 7.38 30.81 2.01
C ALA A 460 8.45 30.99 3.11
N LEU A 461 9.13 29.86 3.42
CA LEU A 461 10.30 29.77 4.30
C LEU A 461 11.57 30.07 3.53
#